data_a91742a788396d469e98f122e0dfafca
#
_entry.id   a91742a788396d469e98f122e0dfafca
#
_cell.length_a   1.000
_cell.length_b   1.000
_cell.length_c   1.000
_cell.angle_alpha   90.00
_cell.angle_beta   90.00
_cell.angle_gamma   90.00
#
_symmetry.space_group_name_H-M   'P 1'
#
loop_
_entity.id
_entity.type
_entity.pdbx_description
1 polymer ?
#
loop_
_entity_poly.entity_id
_entity_poly.type
_entity_poly.pdbx_seq_one_letter_code
_entity_poly.pdbx_strand_id
1 'polypeptide(L)'
;MLSLQPEYTVIHRLIKGDMEFTAKQIADMIGGRVEGNENAAINTFAKIEEGKPGAISFLSNPKYTHYIYETQSSVVLINEDVELEKPVAPTLIRVKNAYESVAKLLQLYESMKPRKTGIDSKASISEKAMVGENVYVGAYAVIGDGAVIGNGTHIYPHTVVGDGVSIGEKCTIYPNVTIYQGCKLGNNVTIHAGSVIGADGFGFAPNTEGYDKIPQIGIVVIEDNVEIGANTCIDRSTMGQTVIHKGVKLDNLIQVAHNCEIGENTVMSAQVGMAGSTKVGAWCMVGGQAGFAGHIHVADKTFVGAQCGVISNTKGDGEQLIGSPAVNPKMYFKARAIDAKLPDMYRQIAALQREIEELKKAKI
;
A
#
# COMPACT_ATOMS: atom_id res chain seq x y z
N MET A 1 -26.54 9.96 -28.06
CA MET A 1 -27.13 9.96 -26.69
C MET A 1 -27.05 8.53 -26.16
N LEU A 2 -26.00 8.19 -25.45
CA LEU A 2 -25.89 6.91 -24.74
C LEU A 2 -26.74 7.01 -23.50
N SER A 3 -27.78 6.16 -23.41
CA SER A 3 -28.61 6.03 -22.20
C SER A 3 -27.69 5.59 -21.08
N LEU A 4 -27.43 6.47 -20.13
CA LEU A 4 -26.81 6.14 -18.86
C LEU A 4 -27.55 4.96 -18.25
N GLN A 5 -26.86 3.88 -17.93
CA GLN A 5 -27.43 2.71 -17.29
C GLN A 5 -28.14 3.14 -15.98
N PRO A 6 -29.26 2.52 -15.59
CA PRO A 6 -30.03 2.92 -14.41
C PRO A 6 -29.22 3.04 -13.12
N GLU A 7 -28.17 2.23 -13.01
CA GLU A 7 -27.20 2.22 -11.90
C GLU A 7 -26.48 3.57 -11.73
N TYR A 8 -26.07 4.24 -12.83
CA TYR A 8 -25.39 5.54 -12.78
C TYR A 8 -26.28 6.68 -12.29
N THR A 9 -27.58 6.64 -12.62
CA THR A 9 -28.54 7.69 -12.22
C THR A 9 -28.85 7.60 -10.72
N VAL A 10 -28.93 6.39 -10.18
CA VAL A 10 -29.25 6.11 -8.78
C VAL A 10 -28.16 6.65 -7.85
N ILE A 11 -26.93 6.48 -8.21
CA ILE A 11 -25.76 6.74 -7.39
C ILE A 11 -25.32 8.22 -7.42
N HIS A 12 -25.54 8.94 -8.52
CA HIS A 12 -25.27 10.39 -8.60
C HIS A 12 -26.08 11.20 -7.56
N ARG A 13 -27.17 10.66 -7.06
CA ARG A 13 -28.04 11.28 -6.05
C ARG A 13 -27.59 11.03 -4.59
N LEU A 14 -26.80 9.96 -4.28
CA LEU A 14 -26.17 9.76 -2.96
C LEU A 14 -25.22 10.90 -2.57
N ILE A 15 -24.51 11.45 -3.55
CA ILE A 15 -23.46 12.47 -3.33
C ILE A 15 -24.05 13.80 -2.90
N LYS A 16 -25.32 14.10 -3.28
CA LYS A 16 -26.00 15.36 -2.96
C LYS A 16 -26.80 15.34 -1.65
N GLY A 17 -26.82 14.22 -0.92
CA GLY A 17 -27.69 14.09 0.26
C GLY A 17 -29.19 13.99 -0.05
N ASP A 18 -29.55 13.83 -1.33
CA ASP A 18 -30.92 13.86 -1.82
C ASP A 18 -31.48 12.48 -2.19
N MET A 19 -30.71 11.38 -1.94
CA MET A 19 -31.21 10.04 -2.20
C MET A 19 -30.90 9.03 -1.11
N GLU A 20 -31.93 8.34 -0.76
CA GLU A 20 -31.93 7.15 0.06
C GLU A 20 -31.86 5.91 -0.85
N PHE A 21 -30.86 5.02 -0.62
CA PHE A 21 -30.90 3.67 -1.17
C PHE A 21 -31.70 2.77 -0.25
N THR A 22 -32.33 1.78 -0.81
CA THR A 22 -32.92 0.72 0.00
C THR A 22 -31.91 -0.41 0.25
N ALA A 23 -32.12 -1.15 1.32
CA ALA A 23 -31.33 -2.35 1.60
C ALA A 23 -31.32 -3.33 0.41
N LYS A 24 -32.45 -3.45 -0.28
CA LYS A 24 -32.58 -4.27 -1.49
C LYS A 24 -31.67 -3.82 -2.61
N GLN A 25 -31.65 -2.51 -2.91
CA GLN A 25 -30.80 -1.96 -3.96
C GLN A 25 -29.32 -2.19 -3.68
N ILE A 26 -28.87 -1.98 -2.42
CA ILE A 26 -27.49 -2.26 -2.01
C ILE A 26 -27.18 -3.75 -2.14
N ALA A 27 -28.08 -4.62 -1.66
CA ALA A 27 -27.89 -6.08 -1.77
C ALA A 27 -27.74 -6.52 -3.23
N ASP A 28 -28.58 -6.02 -4.13
CA ASP A 28 -28.51 -6.35 -5.56
C ASP A 28 -27.18 -5.91 -6.20
N MET A 29 -26.62 -4.75 -5.80
CA MET A 29 -25.33 -4.23 -6.29
C MET A 29 -24.13 -5.11 -5.88
N ILE A 30 -24.19 -5.71 -4.70
CA ILE A 30 -23.06 -6.48 -4.15
C ILE A 30 -23.28 -7.99 -4.15
N GLY A 31 -24.41 -8.45 -4.70
CA GLY A 31 -24.78 -9.87 -4.74
C GLY A 31 -25.12 -10.43 -3.37
N GLY A 32 -25.72 -9.63 -2.49
CA GLY A 32 -26.12 -10.00 -1.15
C GLY A 32 -27.60 -10.41 -1.04
N ARG A 33 -27.96 -10.98 0.12
CA ARG A 33 -29.35 -11.33 0.47
C ARG A 33 -29.81 -10.49 1.67
N VAL A 34 -30.96 -9.83 1.52
CA VAL A 34 -31.55 -9.05 2.62
C VAL A 34 -32.25 -9.96 3.61
N GLU A 35 -32.05 -9.72 4.90
CA GLU A 35 -32.75 -10.32 6.01
C GLU A 35 -33.32 -9.19 6.89
N GLY A 36 -34.64 -9.01 6.83
CA GLY A 36 -35.36 -7.92 7.49
C GLY A 36 -36.09 -7.01 6.50
N ASN A 37 -36.03 -5.70 6.70
CA ASN A 37 -36.74 -4.71 5.88
C ASN A 37 -36.00 -4.38 4.58
N GLU A 38 -36.45 -4.91 3.46
CA GLU A 38 -35.88 -4.62 2.14
C GLU A 38 -35.91 -3.14 1.76
N ASN A 39 -36.83 -2.36 2.34
CA ASN A 39 -36.98 -0.93 2.10
C ASN A 39 -36.28 -0.06 3.15
N ALA A 40 -35.43 -0.65 4.03
CA ALA A 40 -34.65 0.13 4.98
C ALA A 40 -33.77 1.15 4.25
N ALA A 41 -33.98 2.44 4.60
CA ALA A 41 -33.33 3.55 3.93
C ALA A 41 -31.88 3.73 4.37
N ILE A 42 -30.99 3.99 3.39
CA ILE A 42 -29.54 4.17 3.59
C ILE A 42 -29.12 5.45 2.88
N ASN A 43 -28.53 6.38 3.62
CA ASN A 43 -28.00 7.63 3.10
C ASN A 43 -26.56 7.95 3.56
N THR A 44 -25.95 7.10 4.41
CA THR A 44 -24.61 7.33 4.93
C THR A 44 -23.93 6.01 5.33
N PHE A 45 -22.60 6.08 5.50
CA PHE A 45 -21.80 5.00 6.10
C PHE A 45 -21.46 5.35 7.54
N ALA A 46 -21.43 4.36 8.43
CA ALA A 46 -20.96 4.52 9.79
C ALA A 46 -20.19 3.27 10.26
N LYS A 47 -19.28 3.43 11.22
CA LYS A 47 -18.75 2.29 11.95
C LYS A 47 -19.85 1.64 12.75
N ILE A 48 -19.75 0.32 12.98
CA ILE A 48 -20.82 -0.40 13.68
C ILE A 48 -21.06 0.10 15.10
N GLU A 49 -20.00 0.52 15.79
CA GLU A 49 -20.06 1.11 17.14
C GLU A 49 -20.63 2.54 17.15
N GLU A 50 -20.62 3.24 16.02
CA GLU A 50 -21.11 4.61 15.85
C GLU A 50 -22.37 4.65 14.98
N GLY A 51 -23.07 3.52 14.87
CA GLY A 51 -24.24 3.37 14.02
C GLY A 51 -25.36 4.37 14.35
N LYS A 52 -26.02 4.89 13.33
CA LYS A 52 -27.13 5.84 13.43
C LYS A 52 -28.22 5.54 12.38
N PRO A 53 -29.45 6.01 12.57
CA PRO A 53 -30.51 5.85 11.58
C PRO A 53 -30.09 6.36 10.19
N GLY A 54 -30.40 5.62 9.14
CA GLY A 54 -29.98 5.89 7.77
C GLY A 54 -28.55 5.41 7.44
N ALA A 55 -27.79 4.88 8.41
CA ALA A 55 -26.45 4.38 8.14
C ALA A 55 -26.44 2.92 7.70
N ILE A 56 -25.48 2.60 6.83
CA ILE A 56 -25.00 1.24 6.59
C ILE A 56 -23.68 1.03 7.29
N SER A 57 -23.59 -0.04 8.08
CA SER A 57 -22.37 -0.49 8.76
C SER A 57 -21.98 -1.89 8.28
N PHE A 58 -20.82 -2.40 8.68
CA PHE A 58 -20.41 -3.77 8.37
C PHE A 58 -19.76 -4.46 9.57
N LEU A 59 -19.89 -5.78 9.61
CA LEU A 59 -19.26 -6.66 10.58
C LEU A 59 -18.50 -7.75 9.84
N SER A 60 -17.15 -7.66 9.87
CA SER A 60 -16.28 -8.68 9.28
C SER A 60 -15.33 -9.29 10.33
N ASN A 61 -15.07 -8.60 11.44
CA ASN A 61 -14.17 -9.08 12.48
C ASN A 61 -14.97 -9.54 13.70
N PRO A 62 -14.83 -10.80 14.13
CA PRO A 62 -15.56 -11.36 15.30
C PRO A 62 -15.42 -10.58 16.59
N LYS A 63 -14.33 -9.84 16.78
CA LYS A 63 -14.13 -8.98 17.97
C LYS A 63 -15.19 -7.90 18.12
N TYR A 64 -15.84 -7.50 17.05
CA TYR A 64 -16.88 -6.47 17.01
C TYR A 64 -18.30 -7.01 17.01
N THR A 65 -18.49 -8.34 17.12
CA THR A 65 -19.82 -8.97 17.04
C THR A 65 -20.80 -8.43 18.06
N HIS A 66 -20.35 -8.07 19.26
CA HIS A 66 -21.24 -7.52 20.30
C HIS A 66 -21.93 -6.22 19.87
N TYR A 67 -21.29 -5.38 19.03
CA TYR A 67 -21.88 -4.14 18.54
C TYR A 67 -23.10 -4.35 17.63
N ILE A 68 -23.27 -5.53 17.01
CA ILE A 68 -24.46 -5.76 16.15
C ILE A 68 -25.78 -5.70 16.94
N TYR A 69 -25.71 -5.97 18.25
CA TYR A 69 -26.86 -5.93 19.17
C TYR A 69 -27.13 -4.54 19.74
N GLU A 70 -26.20 -3.60 19.58
CA GLU A 70 -26.23 -2.27 20.19
C GLU A 70 -26.34 -1.17 19.14
N THR A 71 -25.89 -1.45 17.91
CA THR A 71 -25.84 -0.46 16.83
C THR A 71 -27.25 0.06 16.46
N GLN A 72 -27.31 1.35 16.15
CA GLN A 72 -28.50 2.00 15.62
C GLN A 72 -28.46 2.18 14.10
N SER A 73 -27.51 1.54 13.42
CA SER A 73 -27.46 1.53 11.96
C SER A 73 -28.74 0.91 11.39
N SER A 74 -29.27 1.49 10.33
CA SER A 74 -30.46 0.94 9.64
C SER A 74 -30.15 -0.40 8.98
N VAL A 75 -28.91 -0.57 8.47
CA VAL A 75 -28.48 -1.77 7.76
C VAL A 75 -27.08 -2.16 8.21
N VAL A 76 -26.84 -3.48 8.34
CA VAL A 76 -25.49 -4.03 8.61
C VAL A 76 -25.15 -5.11 7.59
N LEU A 77 -23.99 -4.98 6.94
CA LEU A 77 -23.39 -6.02 6.09
C LEU A 77 -22.70 -7.05 6.99
N ILE A 78 -23.03 -8.33 6.81
CA ILE A 78 -22.38 -9.44 7.53
C ILE A 78 -22.06 -10.57 6.58
N ASN A 79 -21.11 -11.43 6.97
CA ASN A 79 -20.87 -12.67 6.22
C ASN A 79 -22.08 -13.60 6.34
N GLU A 80 -22.34 -14.40 5.29
CA GLU A 80 -23.49 -15.32 5.25
C GLU A 80 -23.41 -16.45 6.28
N ASP A 81 -22.20 -16.80 6.73
CA ASP A 81 -21.89 -17.84 7.72
C ASP A 81 -21.99 -17.36 9.19
N VAL A 82 -22.22 -16.07 9.43
CA VAL A 82 -22.33 -15.55 10.80
C VAL A 82 -23.66 -15.94 11.42
N GLU A 83 -23.61 -16.73 12.48
CA GLU A 83 -24.75 -17.06 13.32
C GLU A 83 -24.89 -16.03 14.45
N LEU A 84 -26.12 -15.53 14.64
CA LEU A 84 -26.43 -14.56 15.66
C LEU A 84 -27.12 -15.24 16.85
N GLU A 85 -26.67 -14.94 18.06
CA GLU A 85 -27.20 -15.53 19.29
C GLU A 85 -28.61 -15.05 19.65
N LYS A 86 -29.00 -13.86 19.19
CA LYS A 86 -30.31 -13.24 19.44
C LYS A 86 -30.74 -12.36 18.28
N PRO A 87 -32.03 -12.01 18.16
CA PRO A 87 -32.51 -11.07 17.17
C PRO A 87 -31.82 -9.70 17.27
N VAL A 88 -31.64 -9.04 16.14
CA VAL A 88 -31.01 -7.71 16.02
C VAL A 88 -32.01 -6.69 15.44
N ALA A 89 -31.80 -5.43 15.79
CA ALA A 89 -32.65 -4.34 15.34
C ALA A 89 -32.42 -3.94 13.87
N PRO A 90 -31.16 -3.88 13.36
CA PRO A 90 -30.91 -3.47 11.99
C PRO A 90 -31.34 -4.55 10.98
N THR A 91 -31.65 -4.11 9.77
CA THR A 91 -31.75 -4.99 8.62
C THR A 91 -30.35 -5.53 8.25
N LEU A 92 -30.25 -6.82 7.97
CA LEU A 92 -29.00 -7.44 7.59
C LEU A 92 -28.91 -7.61 6.07
N ILE A 93 -27.74 -7.39 5.51
CA ILE A 93 -27.38 -7.85 4.17
C ILE A 93 -26.29 -8.90 4.31
N ARG A 94 -26.65 -10.15 4.02
CA ARG A 94 -25.72 -11.28 4.07
C ARG A 94 -24.97 -11.41 2.76
N VAL A 95 -23.67 -11.47 2.84
CA VAL A 95 -22.76 -11.57 1.68
C VAL A 95 -21.68 -12.62 1.95
N LYS A 96 -21.04 -13.14 0.90
CA LYS A 96 -19.94 -14.10 1.05
C LYS A 96 -18.76 -13.53 1.82
N ASN A 97 -18.44 -12.25 1.59
CA ASN A 97 -17.37 -11.52 2.25
C ASN A 97 -17.78 -10.07 2.49
N ALA A 98 -18.08 -9.73 3.73
CA ALA A 98 -18.54 -8.39 4.11
C ALA A 98 -17.46 -7.32 3.92
N TYR A 99 -16.17 -7.68 4.12
CA TYR A 99 -15.06 -6.76 3.91
C TYR A 99 -14.86 -6.39 2.43
N GLU A 100 -14.89 -7.37 1.55
CA GLU A 100 -14.84 -7.12 0.10
C GLU A 100 -16.07 -6.35 -0.39
N SER A 101 -17.23 -6.65 0.15
CA SER A 101 -18.47 -5.99 -0.25
C SER A 101 -18.49 -4.52 0.15
N VAL A 102 -18.04 -4.19 1.37
CA VAL A 102 -17.90 -2.78 1.78
C VAL A 102 -16.83 -2.05 0.97
N ALA A 103 -15.71 -2.72 0.65
CA ALA A 103 -14.68 -2.13 -0.21
C ALA A 103 -15.25 -1.77 -1.60
N LYS A 104 -16.03 -2.67 -2.21
CA LYS A 104 -16.73 -2.40 -3.49
C LYS A 104 -17.68 -1.21 -3.39
N LEU A 105 -18.48 -1.13 -2.32
CA LEU A 105 -19.39 0.01 -2.11
C LEU A 105 -18.63 1.33 -1.93
N LEU A 106 -17.53 1.34 -1.18
CA LEU A 106 -16.70 2.54 -1.00
C LEU A 106 -15.99 2.94 -2.30
N GLN A 107 -15.49 1.99 -3.08
CA GLN A 107 -14.93 2.25 -4.41
C GLN A 107 -15.96 2.84 -5.36
N LEU A 108 -17.17 2.28 -5.37
CA LEU A 108 -18.28 2.79 -6.15
C LEU A 108 -18.62 4.22 -5.73
N TYR A 109 -18.77 4.49 -4.44
CA TYR A 109 -18.98 5.82 -3.90
C TYR A 109 -17.88 6.81 -4.32
N GLU A 110 -16.61 6.43 -4.24
CA GLU A 110 -15.48 7.28 -4.64
C GLU A 110 -15.49 7.56 -6.16
N SER A 111 -15.80 6.54 -6.98
CA SER A 111 -15.85 6.67 -8.43
C SER A 111 -16.92 7.64 -8.94
N MET A 112 -17.91 7.95 -8.11
CA MET A 112 -19.03 8.84 -8.43
C MET A 112 -18.79 10.29 -8.06
N LYS A 113 -17.79 10.55 -7.23
CA LYS A 113 -17.39 11.92 -6.96
C LYS A 113 -17.00 12.61 -8.25
N PRO A 114 -17.50 13.84 -8.51
CA PRO A 114 -17.13 14.56 -9.70
C PRO A 114 -15.61 14.78 -9.71
N ARG A 115 -14.94 14.20 -10.69
CA ARG A 115 -13.51 14.42 -10.88
C ARG A 115 -13.29 15.76 -11.56
N LYS A 116 -12.29 16.50 -11.12
CA LYS A 116 -11.85 17.73 -11.78
C LYS A 116 -11.32 17.38 -13.18
N THR A 117 -11.59 18.24 -14.15
CA THR A 117 -11.06 18.15 -15.52
C THR A 117 -10.56 19.50 -15.97
N GLY A 118 -9.71 19.53 -17.01
CA GLY A 118 -9.17 20.74 -17.57
C GLY A 118 -7.86 21.19 -16.95
N ILE A 119 -7.24 22.16 -17.59
CA ILE A 119 -5.94 22.70 -17.25
C ILE A 119 -6.14 24.06 -16.57
N ASP A 120 -5.62 24.20 -15.35
CA ASP A 120 -5.63 25.48 -14.63
C ASP A 120 -4.75 26.50 -15.35
N SER A 121 -5.22 27.74 -15.45
CA SER A 121 -4.46 28.82 -16.13
C SER A 121 -3.12 29.18 -15.50
N LYS A 122 -2.87 28.75 -14.27
CA LYS A 122 -1.60 28.91 -13.56
C LYS A 122 -0.68 27.69 -13.66
N ALA A 123 -1.08 26.64 -14.37
CA ALA A 123 -0.19 25.53 -14.67
C ALA A 123 0.82 25.94 -15.77
N SER A 124 2.05 25.44 -15.66
CA SER A 124 3.10 25.63 -16.66
C SER A 124 3.31 24.34 -17.43
N ILE A 125 2.94 24.30 -18.68
CA ILE A 125 3.06 23.11 -19.55
C ILE A 125 3.92 23.46 -20.75
N SER A 126 4.98 22.66 -20.97
CA SER A 126 5.82 22.84 -22.16
C SER A 126 5.01 22.65 -23.45
N GLU A 127 5.29 23.46 -24.47
CA GLU A 127 4.72 23.32 -25.82
C GLU A 127 5.07 21.97 -26.48
N LYS A 128 6.14 21.30 -26.02
CA LYS A 128 6.56 19.99 -26.49
C LYS A 128 5.91 18.82 -25.72
N ALA A 129 5.17 19.11 -24.66
CA ALA A 129 4.47 18.09 -23.91
C ALA A 129 3.21 17.62 -24.64
N MET A 130 2.89 16.34 -24.51
CA MET A 130 1.66 15.75 -25.04
C MET A 130 0.72 15.44 -23.88
N VAL A 131 -0.45 16.08 -23.87
CA VAL A 131 -1.46 15.92 -22.84
C VAL A 131 -2.71 15.30 -23.46
N GLY A 132 -3.12 14.15 -22.94
CA GLY A 132 -4.28 13.40 -23.43
C GLY A 132 -5.63 14.05 -23.13
N GLU A 133 -6.69 13.33 -23.44
CA GLU A 133 -8.06 13.77 -23.24
C GLU A 133 -8.49 13.63 -21.76
N ASN A 134 -9.39 14.51 -21.31
CA ASN A 134 -9.96 14.51 -19.94
C ASN A 134 -8.91 14.56 -18.81
N VAL A 135 -7.73 15.10 -19.08
CA VAL A 135 -6.68 15.31 -18.10
C VAL A 135 -7.03 16.51 -17.21
N TYR A 136 -6.72 16.41 -15.94
CA TYR A 136 -6.71 17.53 -15.00
C TYR A 136 -5.27 17.94 -14.69
N VAL A 137 -4.94 19.21 -14.85
CA VAL A 137 -3.67 19.81 -14.42
C VAL A 137 -3.97 20.97 -13.49
N GLY A 138 -3.63 20.83 -12.21
CA GLY A 138 -3.90 21.81 -11.17
C GLY A 138 -2.95 23.01 -11.21
N ALA A 139 -3.35 24.06 -10.47
CA ALA A 139 -2.57 25.30 -10.39
C ALA A 139 -1.12 25.06 -9.96
N TYR A 140 -0.18 25.77 -10.58
CA TYR A 140 1.26 25.70 -10.32
C TYR A 140 1.89 24.31 -10.55
N ALA A 141 1.20 23.39 -11.19
CA ALA A 141 1.83 22.17 -11.69
C ALA A 141 2.74 22.52 -12.87
N VAL A 142 3.87 21.83 -12.99
CA VAL A 142 4.85 22.01 -14.07
C VAL A 142 4.97 20.72 -14.86
N ILE A 143 4.82 20.79 -16.18
CA ILE A 143 5.00 19.67 -17.11
C ILE A 143 6.14 20.02 -18.06
N GLY A 144 7.21 19.23 -18.00
CA GLY A 144 8.46 19.45 -18.73
C GLY A 144 8.41 19.12 -20.21
N ASP A 145 9.53 19.39 -20.88
CA ASP A 145 9.72 19.16 -22.33
C ASP A 145 9.56 17.68 -22.67
N GLY A 146 8.77 17.37 -23.71
CA GLY A 146 8.58 16.00 -24.21
C GLY A 146 7.87 15.05 -23.24
N ALA A 147 7.30 15.56 -22.15
CA ALA A 147 6.49 14.74 -21.25
C ALA A 147 5.20 14.28 -21.92
N VAL A 148 4.76 13.06 -21.62
CA VAL A 148 3.54 12.45 -22.17
C VAL A 148 2.59 12.09 -21.02
N ILE A 149 1.37 12.61 -21.06
CA ILE A 149 0.35 12.39 -20.04
C ILE A 149 -0.86 11.69 -20.68
N GLY A 150 -1.14 10.47 -20.22
CA GLY A 150 -2.25 9.66 -20.73
C GLY A 150 -3.64 10.17 -20.33
N ASN A 151 -4.65 9.68 -21.04
CA ASN A 151 -6.04 10.09 -20.92
C ASN A 151 -6.58 9.91 -19.50
N GLY A 152 -7.40 10.85 -19.02
CA GLY A 152 -8.06 10.78 -17.71
C GLY A 152 -7.13 10.86 -16.50
N THR A 153 -5.86 11.22 -16.71
CA THR A 153 -4.88 11.39 -15.62
C THR A 153 -5.08 12.73 -14.92
N HIS A 154 -4.95 12.71 -13.58
CA HIS A 154 -5.11 13.88 -12.72
C HIS A 154 -3.76 14.26 -12.10
N ILE A 155 -3.28 15.44 -12.43
CA ILE A 155 -2.06 16.04 -11.86
C ILE A 155 -2.49 17.20 -10.97
N TYR A 156 -2.33 17.03 -9.67
CA TYR A 156 -2.77 17.98 -8.68
C TYR A 156 -1.78 19.17 -8.52
N PRO A 157 -2.20 20.25 -7.84
CA PRO A 157 -1.40 21.48 -7.72
C PRO A 157 0.03 21.23 -7.19
N HIS A 158 0.97 22.06 -7.66
CA HIS A 158 2.38 22.06 -7.25
C HIS A 158 3.15 20.77 -7.58
N THR A 159 2.62 19.89 -8.42
CA THR A 159 3.32 18.70 -8.91
C THR A 159 4.31 19.09 -10.00
N VAL A 160 5.50 18.51 -9.99
CA VAL A 160 6.51 18.69 -11.02
C VAL A 160 6.73 17.39 -11.80
N VAL A 161 6.45 17.42 -13.08
CA VAL A 161 6.72 16.33 -14.04
C VAL A 161 7.89 16.77 -14.91
N GLY A 162 9.03 16.09 -14.77
CA GLY A 162 10.27 16.41 -15.48
C GLY A 162 10.23 16.07 -16.97
N ASP A 163 11.29 16.45 -17.67
CA ASP A 163 11.42 16.27 -19.10
C ASP A 163 11.39 14.80 -19.51
N GLY A 164 10.71 14.46 -20.60
CA GLY A 164 10.62 13.11 -21.13
C GLY A 164 9.94 12.07 -20.22
N VAL A 165 9.27 12.51 -19.18
CA VAL A 165 8.46 11.62 -18.32
C VAL A 165 7.26 11.09 -19.09
N SER A 166 6.96 9.79 -18.95
CA SER A 166 5.74 9.20 -19.51
C SER A 166 4.83 8.75 -18.37
N ILE A 167 3.60 9.23 -18.33
CA ILE A 167 2.55 8.85 -17.38
C ILE A 167 1.39 8.25 -18.19
N GLY A 168 0.98 7.03 -17.82
CA GLY A 168 -0.12 6.32 -18.46
C GLY A 168 -1.49 6.94 -18.17
N GLU A 169 -2.53 6.18 -18.50
CA GLU A 169 -3.92 6.62 -18.37
C GLU A 169 -4.45 6.46 -16.93
N LYS A 170 -5.43 7.31 -16.57
CA LYS A 170 -6.19 7.25 -15.31
C LYS A 170 -5.33 7.29 -14.05
N CYS A 171 -4.14 7.87 -14.15
CA CYS A 171 -3.27 8.07 -12.98
C CYS A 171 -3.78 9.21 -12.10
N THR A 172 -3.41 9.16 -10.82
CA THR A 172 -3.68 10.22 -9.84
C THR A 172 -2.39 10.62 -9.16
N ILE A 173 -1.90 11.81 -9.49
CA ILE A 173 -0.64 12.36 -8.95
C ILE A 173 -0.99 13.49 -8.01
N TYR A 174 -0.92 13.24 -6.72
CA TYR A 174 -1.33 14.18 -5.67
C TYR A 174 -0.40 15.38 -5.54
N PRO A 175 -0.78 16.44 -4.77
CA PRO A 175 0.00 17.67 -4.69
C PRO A 175 1.43 17.47 -4.21
N ASN A 176 2.35 18.33 -4.69
CA ASN A 176 3.77 18.36 -4.30
C ASN A 176 4.53 17.06 -4.63
N VAL A 177 4.07 16.23 -5.55
CA VAL A 177 4.83 15.11 -6.09
C VAL A 177 5.86 15.62 -7.08
N THR A 178 7.08 15.07 -7.03
CA THR A 178 8.13 15.37 -8.02
C THR A 178 8.52 14.10 -8.76
N ILE A 179 8.42 14.12 -10.07
CA ILE A 179 8.83 13.02 -10.96
C ILE A 179 9.98 13.53 -11.80
N TYR A 180 11.17 12.99 -11.60
CA TYR A 180 12.37 13.40 -12.31
C TYR A 180 12.36 12.90 -13.77
N GLN A 181 13.20 13.56 -14.59
CA GLN A 181 13.27 13.33 -16.03
C GLN A 181 13.43 11.85 -16.40
N GLY A 182 12.77 11.46 -17.49
CA GLY A 182 12.84 10.16 -18.12
C GLY A 182 12.13 9.01 -17.42
N CYS A 183 11.56 9.24 -16.21
CA CYS A 183 10.82 8.21 -15.49
C CYS A 183 9.54 7.79 -16.23
N LYS A 184 9.11 6.54 -16.03
CA LYS A 184 7.95 5.97 -16.72
C LYS A 184 6.95 5.41 -15.72
N LEU A 185 5.69 5.80 -15.86
CA LEU A 185 4.56 5.32 -15.07
C LEU A 185 3.55 4.65 -16.00
N GLY A 186 3.08 3.47 -15.62
CA GLY A 186 1.99 2.75 -16.27
C GLY A 186 0.62 3.38 -16.01
N ASN A 187 -0.43 2.58 -16.19
CA ASN A 187 -1.82 3.02 -16.06
C ASN A 187 -2.34 2.82 -14.64
N ASN A 188 -3.33 3.62 -14.22
CA ASN A 188 -3.98 3.54 -12.90
C ASN A 188 -2.97 3.64 -11.74
N VAL A 189 -1.91 4.40 -11.90
CA VAL A 189 -0.92 4.66 -10.84
C VAL A 189 -1.41 5.79 -9.94
N THR A 190 -1.33 5.57 -8.64
CA THR A 190 -1.60 6.61 -7.63
C THR A 190 -0.34 6.94 -6.87
N ILE A 191 0.03 8.23 -6.82
CA ILE A 191 1.17 8.72 -6.05
C ILE A 191 0.69 9.79 -5.08
N HIS A 192 0.83 9.53 -3.80
CA HIS A 192 0.41 10.46 -2.74
C HIS A 192 1.39 11.60 -2.53
N ALA A 193 0.89 12.66 -1.87
CA ALA A 193 1.55 13.95 -1.74
C ALA A 193 2.98 13.87 -1.18
N GLY A 194 3.86 14.71 -1.71
CA GLY A 194 5.24 14.85 -1.24
C GLY A 194 6.18 13.74 -1.68
N SER A 195 5.73 12.74 -2.43
CA SER A 195 6.58 11.65 -2.89
C SER A 195 7.50 12.10 -4.02
N VAL A 196 8.70 11.52 -4.06
CA VAL A 196 9.76 11.85 -5.04
C VAL A 196 10.13 10.59 -5.82
N ILE A 197 9.97 10.66 -7.13
CA ILE A 197 10.25 9.55 -8.05
C ILE A 197 11.45 9.91 -8.92
N GLY A 198 12.52 9.12 -8.82
CA GLY A 198 13.69 9.26 -9.68
C GLY A 198 14.73 10.27 -9.20
N ALA A 199 14.79 10.57 -7.91
CA ALA A 199 15.93 11.26 -7.34
C ALA A 199 17.21 10.43 -7.49
N ASP A 200 18.39 11.08 -7.45
CA ASP A 200 19.66 10.36 -7.52
C ASP A 200 19.83 9.38 -6.36
N GLY A 201 20.21 8.16 -6.67
CA GLY A 201 20.62 7.18 -5.68
C GLY A 201 21.87 7.61 -4.90
N PHE A 202 22.06 7.02 -3.73
CA PHE A 202 23.21 7.26 -2.85
C PHE A 202 24.45 6.52 -3.39
N GLY A 203 25.09 7.12 -4.39
CA GLY A 203 26.27 6.60 -5.06
C GLY A 203 27.46 7.54 -4.92
N PHE A 204 28.51 7.11 -4.18
CA PHE A 204 29.73 7.87 -3.97
C PHE A 204 30.95 6.94 -3.99
N ALA A 205 32.01 7.36 -4.69
CA ALA A 205 33.28 6.67 -4.73
C ALA A 205 34.24 7.29 -3.69
N PRO A 206 34.74 6.52 -2.71
CA PRO A 206 35.69 7.02 -1.75
C PRO A 206 37.05 7.31 -2.42
N ASN A 207 37.69 8.41 -2.05
CA ASN A 207 39.05 8.76 -2.44
C ASN A 207 39.83 9.29 -1.22
N THR A 208 41.05 9.73 -1.40
CA THR A 208 41.93 10.21 -0.31
C THR A 208 41.47 11.56 0.28
N GLU A 209 40.61 12.31 -0.42
CA GLU A 209 40.12 13.63 -0.02
C GLU A 209 38.65 13.64 0.42
N GLY A 210 37.94 12.50 0.19
CA GLY A 210 36.50 12.40 0.54
C GLY A 210 35.74 11.43 -0.35
N TYR A 211 34.64 11.90 -0.94
CA TYR A 211 33.72 11.08 -1.72
C TYR A 211 33.35 11.79 -3.01
N ASP A 212 33.66 11.19 -4.14
CA ASP A 212 33.23 11.66 -5.46
C ASP A 212 31.84 11.13 -5.77
N LYS A 213 30.93 12.03 -6.18
CA LYS A 213 29.59 11.62 -6.59
C LYS A 213 29.64 10.76 -7.87
N ILE A 214 28.99 9.62 -7.83
CA ILE A 214 28.71 8.79 -9.01
C ILE A 214 27.42 9.29 -9.65
N PRO A 215 27.44 9.84 -10.88
CA PRO A 215 26.24 10.28 -11.58
C PRO A 215 25.24 9.13 -11.76
N GLN A 216 23.98 9.41 -11.54
CA GLN A 216 22.88 8.47 -11.67
C GLN A 216 22.14 8.74 -13.00
N ILE A 217 22.39 7.93 -14.02
CA ILE A 217 21.90 8.13 -15.38
C ILE A 217 20.71 7.25 -15.76
N GLY A 218 20.30 6.35 -14.87
CA GLY A 218 19.15 5.50 -15.09
C GLY A 218 17.82 6.20 -14.76
N ILE A 219 16.76 5.42 -14.74
CA ILE A 219 15.39 5.90 -14.51
C ILE A 219 14.66 5.04 -13.48
N VAL A 220 13.46 5.50 -13.10
CA VAL A 220 12.46 4.68 -12.38
C VAL A 220 11.37 4.25 -13.37
N VAL A 221 10.96 3.00 -13.29
CA VAL A 221 9.80 2.45 -14.00
C VAL A 221 8.79 1.95 -12.97
N ILE A 222 7.58 2.45 -13.05
CA ILE A 222 6.44 2.06 -12.22
C ILE A 222 5.40 1.46 -13.14
N GLU A 223 5.02 0.21 -12.94
CA GLU A 223 4.03 -0.47 -13.75
C GLU A 223 2.58 -0.15 -13.34
N ASP A 224 1.60 -0.83 -13.97
CA ASP A 224 0.19 -0.56 -13.80
C ASP A 224 -0.33 -0.86 -12.37
N ASN A 225 -1.36 -0.14 -11.95
CA ASN A 225 -2.10 -0.35 -10.70
C ASN A 225 -1.25 -0.26 -9.43
N VAL A 226 -0.13 0.45 -9.47
CA VAL A 226 0.73 0.71 -8.32
C VAL A 226 0.18 1.87 -7.50
N GLU A 227 0.30 1.78 -6.18
CA GLU A 227 -0.01 2.86 -5.26
C GLU A 227 1.20 3.16 -4.38
N ILE A 228 1.57 4.45 -4.31
CA ILE A 228 2.73 4.94 -3.56
C ILE A 228 2.26 5.96 -2.53
N GLY A 229 2.49 5.66 -1.26
CA GLY A 229 2.13 6.49 -0.12
C GLY A 229 2.88 7.81 -0.06
N ALA A 230 2.43 8.68 0.82
CA ALA A 230 2.97 10.04 0.96
C ALA A 230 4.43 10.06 1.44
N ASN A 231 5.20 11.04 0.92
CA ASN A 231 6.61 11.24 1.26
C ASN A 231 7.49 9.98 1.06
N THR A 232 7.13 9.12 0.14
CA THR A 232 7.94 7.97 -0.28
C THR A 232 8.94 8.40 -1.34
N CYS A 233 10.19 7.95 -1.21
CA CYS A 233 11.25 8.25 -2.17
C CYS A 233 11.65 6.97 -2.91
N ILE A 234 11.69 7.04 -4.25
CA ILE A 234 12.17 5.96 -5.12
C ILE A 234 13.30 6.51 -5.97
N ASP A 235 14.52 6.05 -5.68
CA ASP A 235 15.72 6.53 -6.36
C ASP A 235 15.86 5.91 -7.75
N ARG A 236 16.39 6.70 -8.69
CA ARG A 236 16.78 6.19 -10.01
C ARG A 236 17.97 5.25 -9.89
N SER A 237 18.12 4.37 -10.83
CA SER A 237 19.30 3.52 -10.90
C SER A 237 20.54 4.29 -11.34
N THR A 238 21.71 3.79 -10.98
CA THR A 238 22.98 4.29 -11.50
C THR A 238 23.02 4.13 -13.02
N MET A 239 22.68 2.93 -13.52
CA MET A 239 22.49 2.59 -14.92
C MET A 239 21.31 1.61 -15.03
N GLY A 240 20.50 1.74 -16.09
CA GLY A 240 19.30 0.92 -16.27
C GLY A 240 18.10 1.49 -15.51
N GLN A 241 17.45 0.69 -14.66
CA GLN A 241 16.19 1.11 -14.03
C GLN A 241 16.01 0.53 -12.61
N THR A 242 15.35 1.31 -11.76
CA THR A 242 14.68 0.84 -10.53
C THR A 242 13.25 0.52 -10.92
N VAL A 243 12.72 -0.66 -10.54
CA VAL A 243 11.42 -1.14 -11.06
C VAL A 243 10.45 -1.44 -9.93
N ILE A 244 9.25 -0.89 -10.05
CA ILE A 244 8.11 -1.21 -9.20
C ILE A 244 7.08 -1.92 -10.08
N HIS A 245 6.93 -3.23 -9.89
CA HIS A 245 6.05 -4.04 -10.73
C HIS A 245 4.57 -3.83 -10.44
N LYS A 246 3.75 -4.36 -11.31
CA LYS A 246 2.29 -4.21 -11.31
C LYS A 246 1.66 -4.55 -9.96
N GLY A 247 0.72 -3.73 -9.53
CA GLY A 247 -0.11 -4.00 -8.35
C GLY A 247 0.56 -3.77 -7.00
N VAL A 248 1.84 -3.38 -6.96
CA VAL A 248 2.57 -3.07 -5.72
C VAL A 248 1.89 -1.95 -4.94
N LYS A 249 1.86 -2.08 -3.60
CA LYS A 249 1.38 -1.05 -2.67
C LYS A 249 2.46 -0.68 -1.67
N LEU A 250 2.94 0.54 -1.76
CA LEU A 250 3.89 1.13 -0.83
C LEU A 250 3.17 2.14 0.05
N ASP A 251 3.30 1.99 1.35
CA ASP A 251 2.76 2.94 2.33
C ASP A 251 3.66 4.18 2.44
N ASN A 252 3.39 5.03 3.41
CA ASN A 252 4.05 6.32 3.58
C ASN A 252 5.51 6.18 4.05
N LEU A 253 6.36 7.17 3.69
CA LEU A 253 7.73 7.30 4.20
C LEU A 253 8.64 6.10 3.85
N ILE A 254 8.41 5.44 2.75
CA ILE A 254 9.26 4.33 2.29
C ILE A 254 10.45 4.90 1.50
N GLN A 255 11.63 4.29 1.69
CA GLN A 255 12.80 4.54 0.86
C GLN A 255 13.11 3.30 0.00
N VAL A 256 13.05 3.45 -1.30
CA VAL A 256 13.54 2.48 -2.29
C VAL A 256 14.80 3.02 -2.94
N ALA A 257 15.94 2.44 -2.62
CA ALA A 257 17.22 2.89 -3.18
C ALA A 257 17.40 2.46 -4.64
N HIS A 258 18.50 2.92 -5.24
CA HIS A 258 18.83 2.70 -6.64
C HIS A 258 18.90 1.23 -7.03
N ASN A 259 18.53 0.88 -8.26
CA ASN A 259 18.60 -0.47 -8.83
C ASN A 259 17.77 -1.54 -8.07
N CYS A 260 16.84 -1.13 -7.24
CA CYS A 260 15.92 -2.05 -6.58
C CYS A 260 14.82 -2.53 -7.54
N GLU A 261 14.28 -3.71 -7.23
CA GLU A 261 13.15 -4.30 -7.93
C GLU A 261 12.15 -4.85 -6.92
N ILE A 262 10.87 -4.48 -7.05
CA ILE A 262 9.78 -4.94 -6.18
C ILE A 262 8.77 -5.68 -7.03
N GLY A 263 8.63 -6.99 -6.80
CA GLY A 263 7.79 -7.90 -7.56
C GLY A 263 6.28 -7.63 -7.40
N GLU A 264 5.51 -8.16 -8.34
CA GLU A 264 4.08 -7.92 -8.47
C GLU A 264 3.29 -8.16 -7.18
N ASN A 265 2.31 -7.28 -6.92
CA ASN A 265 1.37 -7.39 -5.79
C ASN A 265 2.02 -7.46 -4.41
N THR A 266 3.28 -7.08 -4.28
CA THR A 266 3.96 -6.95 -2.98
C THR A 266 3.45 -5.71 -2.26
N VAL A 267 3.24 -5.84 -0.95
CA VAL A 267 2.78 -4.74 -0.08
C VAL A 267 3.82 -4.46 0.99
N MET A 268 4.11 -3.17 1.20
CA MET A 268 5.06 -2.71 2.21
C MET A 268 4.41 -1.64 3.07
N SER A 269 4.43 -1.84 4.39
CA SER A 269 3.93 -0.86 5.36
C SER A 269 4.91 0.29 5.56
N ALA A 270 4.48 1.33 6.26
CA ALA A 270 5.22 2.58 6.39
C ALA A 270 6.66 2.43 6.93
N GLN A 271 7.53 3.33 6.46
CA GLN A 271 8.92 3.45 6.90
C GLN A 271 9.82 2.26 6.57
N VAL A 272 9.45 1.41 5.61
CA VAL A 272 10.34 0.37 5.10
C VAL A 272 11.51 1.03 4.35
N GLY A 273 12.72 0.52 4.55
CA GLY A 273 13.93 0.96 3.86
C GLY A 273 14.58 -0.18 3.07
N MET A 274 14.84 0.05 1.79
CA MET A 274 15.55 -0.90 0.92
C MET A 274 16.88 -0.30 0.49
N ALA A 275 17.98 -0.96 0.80
CA ALA A 275 19.31 -0.57 0.29
C ALA A 275 19.43 -0.96 -1.20
N GLY A 276 20.41 -0.36 -1.88
CA GLY A 276 20.58 -0.49 -3.33
C GLY A 276 20.73 -1.92 -3.85
N SER A 277 20.23 -2.15 -5.05
CA SER A 277 20.27 -3.43 -5.78
C SER A 277 19.53 -4.59 -5.08
N THR A 278 18.65 -4.30 -4.17
CA THR A 278 17.78 -5.31 -3.50
C THR A 278 16.63 -5.70 -4.43
N LYS A 279 16.38 -7.00 -4.51
CA LYS A 279 15.23 -7.55 -5.25
C LYS A 279 14.27 -8.23 -4.29
N VAL A 280 13.03 -7.78 -4.26
CA VAL A 280 11.93 -8.38 -3.49
C VAL A 280 10.97 -9.04 -4.47
N GLY A 281 10.64 -10.30 -4.24
CA GLY A 281 9.75 -11.09 -5.08
C GLY A 281 8.30 -10.61 -5.06
N ALA A 282 7.45 -11.36 -5.75
CA ALA A 282 6.02 -11.08 -5.86
C ALA A 282 5.25 -11.54 -4.61
N TRP A 283 4.12 -10.88 -4.33
CA TRP A 283 3.19 -11.23 -3.24
C TRP A 283 3.81 -11.23 -1.84
N CYS A 284 4.90 -10.52 -1.64
CA CYS A 284 5.49 -10.36 -0.32
C CYS A 284 4.66 -9.41 0.55
N MET A 285 4.67 -9.65 1.86
CA MET A 285 4.05 -8.77 2.86
C MET A 285 5.12 -8.29 3.84
N VAL A 286 5.37 -6.97 3.83
CA VAL A 286 6.46 -6.37 4.62
C VAL A 286 5.88 -5.44 5.68
N GLY A 287 6.16 -5.75 6.94
CA GLY A 287 5.78 -4.97 8.10
C GLY A 287 6.54 -3.64 8.19
N GLY A 288 5.92 -2.66 8.85
CA GLY A 288 6.48 -1.31 8.97
C GLY A 288 7.87 -1.27 9.62
N GLN A 289 8.68 -0.31 9.20
CA GLN A 289 10.06 -0.11 9.68
C GLN A 289 11.01 -1.29 9.41
N ALA A 290 10.65 -2.23 8.54
CA ALA A 290 11.60 -3.27 8.12
C ALA A 290 12.70 -2.66 7.24
N GLY A 291 13.90 -3.22 7.34
CA GLY A 291 15.08 -2.80 6.57
C GLY A 291 15.67 -3.96 5.78
N PHE A 292 16.07 -3.69 4.53
CA PHE A 292 16.71 -4.68 3.66
C PHE A 292 18.15 -4.26 3.35
N ALA A 293 19.08 -5.19 3.55
CA ALA A 293 20.48 -5.00 3.14
C ALA A 293 20.58 -4.93 1.61
N GLY A 294 21.64 -4.28 1.12
CA GLY A 294 21.90 -4.18 -0.32
C GLY A 294 22.25 -5.52 -0.96
N HIS A 295 21.93 -5.62 -2.26
CA HIS A 295 22.29 -6.77 -3.12
C HIS A 295 21.72 -8.12 -2.68
N ILE A 296 20.63 -8.13 -1.91
CA ILE A 296 19.94 -9.36 -1.52
C ILE A 296 18.74 -9.66 -2.42
N HIS A 297 18.36 -10.93 -2.44
CA HIS A 297 17.16 -11.43 -3.11
C HIS A 297 16.21 -12.04 -2.09
N VAL A 298 14.98 -11.52 -2.06
CA VAL A 298 13.88 -12.00 -1.23
C VAL A 298 12.89 -12.73 -2.14
N ALA A 299 12.66 -14.01 -1.87
CA ALA A 299 11.78 -14.86 -2.68
C ALA A 299 10.30 -14.44 -2.60
N ASP A 300 9.50 -14.99 -3.51
CA ASP A 300 8.08 -14.69 -3.58
C ASP A 300 7.33 -15.08 -2.29
N LYS A 301 6.23 -14.38 -2.02
CA LYS A 301 5.33 -14.67 -0.88
C LYS A 301 5.98 -14.61 0.49
N THR A 302 7.17 -14.03 0.60
CA THR A 302 7.86 -13.85 1.88
C THR A 302 7.08 -12.91 2.80
N PHE A 303 6.94 -13.29 4.07
CA PHE A 303 6.42 -12.43 5.13
C PHE A 303 7.57 -11.86 5.95
N VAL A 304 7.65 -10.55 6.05
CA VAL A 304 8.65 -9.84 6.87
C VAL A 304 7.93 -9.08 7.98
N GLY A 305 8.19 -9.43 9.22
CA GLY A 305 7.61 -8.77 10.39
C GLY A 305 8.08 -7.32 10.54
N ALA A 306 7.33 -6.53 11.32
CA ALA A 306 7.70 -5.14 11.59
C ALA A 306 9.08 -5.04 12.28
N GLN A 307 9.85 -3.98 11.93
CA GLN A 307 11.20 -3.71 12.45
C GLN A 307 12.21 -4.85 12.21
N CYS A 308 11.95 -5.72 11.24
CA CYS A 308 12.85 -6.81 10.89
C CYS A 308 14.01 -6.30 10.02
N GLY A 309 15.24 -6.68 10.33
CA GLY A 309 16.42 -6.47 9.49
C GLY A 309 16.71 -7.69 8.62
N VAL A 310 16.45 -7.61 7.32
CA VAL A 310 16.74 -8.68 6.35
C VAL A 310 18.14 -8.46 5.80
N ILE A 311 19.10 -9.28 6.20
CA ILE A 311 20.53 -9.08 5.91
C ILE A 311 21.09 -10.05 4.86
N SER A 312 20.31 -11.04 4.40
CA SER A 312 20.72 -12.06 3.45
C SER A 312 19.56 -12.51 2.57
N ASN A 313 19.87 -13.24 1.50
CA ASN A 313 18.86 -13.87 0.65
C ASN A 313 17.94 -14.78 1.47
N THR A 314 16.66 -14.83 1.10
CA THR A 314 15.74 -15.85 1.61
C THR A 314 16.06 -17.22 1.01
N LYS A 315 15.63 -18.27 1.70
CA LYS A 315 15.89 -19.65 1.27
C LYS A 315 14.90 -20.17 0.23
N GLY A 316 13.72 -19.58 0.16
CA GLY A 316 12.66 -19.98 -0.78
C GLY A 316 11.36 -19.22 -0.55
N ASP A 317 10.36 -19.51 -1.38
CA ASP A 317 9.06 -18.86 -1.36
C ASP A 317 8.30 -19.10 -0.06
N GLY A 318 7.57 -18.07 0.39
CA GLY A 318 6.71 -18.14 1.59
C GLY A 318 7.49 -18.14 2.91
N GLU A 319 8.78 -17.82 2.91
CA GLU A 319 9.57 -17.71 4.15
C GLU A 319 9.00 -16.63 5.08
N GLN A 320 9.05 -16.88 6.38
CA GLN A 320 8.62 -15.92 7.41
C GLN A 320 9.82 -15.43 8.20
N LEU A 321 10.05 -14.12 8.17
CA LEU A 321 11.15 -13.45 8.85
C LEU A 321 10.59 -12.55 9.96
N ILE A 322 11.03 -12.73 11.20
CA ILE A 322 10.61 -11.91 12.34
C ILE A 322 11.85 -11.52 13.13
N GLY A 323 11.97 -10.26 13.49
CA GLY A 323 13.17 -9.82 14.18
C GLY A 323 13.03 -8.61 15.05
N SER A 324 12.16 -8.41 15.98
CA SER A 324 12.15 -7.34 17.00
C SER A 324 10.80 -7.27 17.71
N PRO A 325 10.31 -8.30 18.42
CA PRO A 325 9.12 -8.14 19.22
C PRO A 325 9.43 -7.31 20.48
N ALA A 326 8.51 -6.44 20.88
CA ALA A 326 8.56 -5.81 22.20
C ALA A 326 8.40 -6.87 23.28
N VAL A 327 9.28 -6.87 24.27
CA VAL A 327 9.22 -7.75 25.42
C VAL A 327 9.21 -6.95 26.71
N ASN A 328 8.76 -7.58 27.82
CA ASN A 328 8.77 -6.94 29.13
C ASN A 328 10.19 -6.44 29.48
N PRO A 329 10.37 -5.20 30.00
CA PRO A 329 11.68 -4.61 30.30
C PRO A 329 12.58 -5.51 31.15
N LYS A 330 12.03 -6.19 32.14
CA LYS A 330 12.79 -7.12 33.02
C LYS A 330 13.38 -8.30 32.23
N MET A 331 12.62 -8.82 31.26
CA MET A 331 13.11 -9.89 30.37
C MET A 331 14.15 -9.36 29.39
N TYR A 332 13.91 -8.17 28.81
CA TYR A 332 14.85 -7.53 27.92
C TYR A 332 16.22 -7.35 28.55
N PHE A 333 16.30 -6.70 29.72
CA PHE A 333 17.58 -6.47 30.39
C PHE A 333 18.27 -7.76 30.84
N LYS A 334 17.50 -8.78 31.27
CA LYS A 334 18.09 -10.10 31.58
C LYS A 334 18.70 -10.77 30.35
N ALA A 335 18.02 -10.76 29.21
CA ALA A 335 18.55 -11.32 27.96
C ALA A 335 19.80 -10.56 27.52
N ARG A 336 19.76 -9.23 27.49
CA ARG A 336 20.91 -8.39 27.11
C ARG A 336 22.15 -8.58 28.00
N ALA A 337 21.95 -8.82 29.30
CA ALA A 337 23.08 -9.11 30.20
C ALA A 337 23.79 -10.44 29.88
N ILE A 338 23.11 -11.34 29.19
CA ILE A 338 23.64 -12.66 28.80
C ILE A 338 24.22 -12.62 27.38
N ASP A 339 23.68 -11.80 26.48
CA ASP A 339 24.06 -11.78 25.05
C ASP A 339 25.58 -11.70 24.83
N ALA A 340 26.27 -10.83 25.57
CA ALA A 340 27.73 -10.69 25.47
C ALA A 340 28.49 -11.93 25.94
N LYS A 341 27.89 -12.80 26.73
CA LYS A 341 28.46 -14.02 27.29
C LYS A 341 28.15 -15.27 26.45
N LEU A 342 27.20 -15.18 25.50
CA LEU A 342 26.79 -16.34 24.69
C LEU A 342 27.95 -17.06 23.98
N PRO A 343 28.94 -16.37 23.36
CA PRO A 343 30.06 -17.05 22.71
C PRO A 343 30.93 -17.88 23.70
N ASP A 344 31.09 -17.37 24.92
CA ASP A 344 31.86 -18.06 25.95
C ASP A 344 31.10 -19.26 26.51
N MET A 345 29.80 -19.07 26.78
CA MET A 345 28.90 -20.13 27.20
C MET A 345 28.83 -21.26 26.17
N TYR A 346 28.77 -20.93 24.87
CA TYR A 346 28.80 -21.93 23.80
C TYR A 346 30.11 -22.75 23.82
N ARG A 347 31.28 -22.10 23.99
CA ARG A 347 32.58 -22.79 24.11
C ARG A 347 32.64 -23.70 25.33
N GLN A 348 32.13 -23.23 26.49
CA GLN A 348 32.07 -24.04 27.70
C GLN A 348 31.18 -25.26 27.53
N ILE A 349 29.99 -25.10 26.92
CA ILE A 349 29.09 -26.23 26.65
C ILE A 349 29.76 -27.25 25.73
N ALA A 350 30.43 -26.81 24.67
CA ALA A 350 31.14 -27.70 23.74
C ALA A 350 32.30 -28.46 24.42
N ALA A 351 33.02 -27.81 25.35
CA ALA A 351 34.08 -28.47 26.15
C ALA A 351 33.48 -29.52 27.09
N LEU A 352 32.42 -29.17 27.83
CA LEU A 352 31.74 -30.12 28.72
C LEU A 352 31.16 -31.32 27.97
N GLN A 353 30.61 -31.13 26.77
CA GLN A 353 30.15 -32.25 25.96
C GLN A 353 31.24 -33.21 25.59
N ARG A 354 32.46 -32.72 25.25
CA ARG A 354 33.61 -33.56 24.96
C ARG A 354 34.08 -34.36 26.20
N GLU A 355 34.18 -33.69 27.36
CA GLU A 355 34.51 -34.34 28.63
C GLU A 355 33.52 -35.45 28.98
N ILE A 356 32.23 -35.20 28.80
CA ILE A 356 31.19 -36.22 29.03
C ILE A 356 31.36 -37.43 28.09
N GLU A 357 31.67 -37.19 26.82
CA GLU A 357 31.93 -38.29 25.88
C GLU A 357 33.17 -39.10 26.24
N GLU A 358 34.24 -38.44 26.68
CA GLU A 358 35.46 -39.09 27.13
C GLU A 358 35.20 -39.94 28.41
N LEU A 359 34.46 -39.40 29.39
CA LEU A 359 34.06 -40.12 30.58
C LEU A 359 33.16 -41.33 30.30
N LYS A 360 32.28 -41.25 29.31
CA LYS A 360 31.46 -42.38 28.86
C LYS A 360 32.28 -43.48 28.23
N LYS A 361 33.30 -43.12 27.41
CA LYS A 361 34.25 -44.09 26.80
C LYS A 361 35.15 -44.77 27.84
N ALA A 362 35.53 -44.06 28.90
CA ALA A 362 36.38 -44.59 29.96
C ALA A 362 35.62 -45.53 30.96
N LYS A 363 34.28 -45.55 30.91
CA LYS A 363 33.46 -46.42 31.75
C LYS A 363 33.04 -47.74 31.06
N ILE A 364 33.44 -47.95 29.83
CA ILE A 364 33.34 -49.19 29.06
C ILE A 364 34.70 -49.90 29.03
#